data_b1c9014446cc5a3cc3d6c7a0a423968f
#
_entry.id   b1c9014446cc5a3cc3d6c7a0a423968f
#
_cell.length_a   1.000
_cell.length_b   1.000
_cell.length_c   1.000
_cell.angle_alpha   90.00
_cell.angle_beta   90.00
_cell.angle_gamma   90.00
#
_symmetry.space_group_name_H-M   'P 1'
#
loop_
_entity.id
_entity.type
_entity.pdbx_description
1 polymer ?
#
loop_
_entity_poly.entity_id
_entity_poly.type
_entity_poly.pdbx_seq_one_letter_code
_entity_poly.pdbx_strand_id
1 'polypeptide(L)'
;MEPCYSPVGYLGLSISYDIRFPELYRQLLLQGAQVLLVPSAFLAKTGSSHWETLLRTRAIENQCYVVAAAQCGPTSYSHHAKFGFGHSMVVDPWGDIVA
;
A
#
# COMPACT_ATOMS: atom_id res chain seq x y z
N MET A 1 1.20 1.74 -17.41
CA MET A 1 2.11 1.51 -16.26
C MET A 1 2.40 0.02 -16.19
N GLU A 2 3.66 -0.36 -16.23
CA GLU A 2 4.06 -1.76 -16.28
C GLU A 2 4.76 -2.18 -15.00
N PRO A 3 4.58 -3.45 -14.55
CA PRO A 3 5.35 -3.98 -13.43
C PRO A 3 6.85 -3.99 -13.72
N CYS A 4 7.62 -3.80 -12.68
CA CYS A 4 9.07 -3.75 -12.72
C CYS A 4 9.65 -5.08 -12.22
N TYR A 5 10.56 -5.69 -12.99
CA TYR A 5 11.21 -6.93 -12.57
C TYR A 5 12.14 -6.67 -11.37
N SER A 6 12.15 -7.61 -10.42
CA SER A 6 13.04 -7.58 -9.26
C SER A 6 13.42 -9.01 -8.88
N PRO A 7 14.46 -9.20 -8.02
CA PRO A 7 14.82 -10.53 -7.52
C PRO A 7 13.70 -11.24 -6.74
N VAL A 8 12.71 -10.50 -6.25
CA VAL A 8 11.57 -11.08 -5.51
C VAL A 8 10.29 -11.17 -6.34
N GLY A 9 10.38 -10.90 -7.64
CA GLY A 9 9.24 -10.97 -8.55
C GLY A 9 8.95 -9.65 -9.23
N TYR A 10 7.85 -9.59 -9.97
CA TYR A 10 7.41 -8.36 -10.63
C TYR A 10 6.69 -7.44 -9.67
N LEU A 11 7.20 -6.22 -9.55
CA LEU A 11 6.68 -5.22 -8.61
C LEU A 11 5.69 -4.30 -9.32
N GLY A 12 4.50 -4.16 -8.76
CA GLY A 12 3.56 -3.13 -9.17
C GLY A 12 3.76 -1.89 -8.30
N LEU A 13 4.12 -0.78 -8.93
CA LEU A 13 4.44 0.46 -8.22
C LEU A 13 3.23 1.36 -8.12
N SER A 14 2.97 1.87 -6.93
CA SER A 14 1.95 2.87 -6.67
C SER A 14 2.42 3.76 -5.53
N ILE A 15 1.65 4.77 -5.21
CA ILE A 15 2.00 5.67 -4.11
C ILE A 15 0.74 6.20 -3.42
N SER A 16 0.71 6.06 -2.08
CA SER A 16 -0.21 6.72 -1.17
C SER A 16 -1.68 6.66 -1.58
N TYR A 17 -2.25 7.77 -2.06
CA TYR A 17 -3.67 7.90 -2.40
C TYR A 17 -4.11 6.89 -3.48
N ASP A 18 -3.18 6.40 -4.28
CA ASP A 18 -3.45 5.38 -5.31
C ASP A 18 -4.17 4.15 -4.73
N ILE A 19 -3.94 3.83 -3.44
CA ILE A 19 -4.56 2.68 -2.77
C ILE A 19 -6.09 2.70 -2.85
N ARG A 20 -6.68 3.86 -3.08
CA ARG A 20 -8.13 4.03 -3.17
C ARG A 20 -8.70 3.67 -4.52
N PHE A 21 -7.86 3.35 -5.50
CA PHE A 21 -8.28 3.06 -6.88
C PHE A 21 -8.03 1.59 -7.20
N PRO A 22 -9.01 0.70 -6.96
CA PRO A 22 -8.84 -0.73 -7.20
C PRO A 22 -8.48 -1.05 -8.65
N GLU A 23 -8.96 -0.26 -9.60
CA GLU A 23 -8.70 -0.47 -11.03
C GLU A 23 -7.22 -0.36 -11.38
N LEU A 24 -6.45 0.48 -10.70
CA LEU A 24 -5.00 0.59 -10.90
C LEU A 24 -4.32 -0.74 -10.57
N TYR A 25 -4.65 -1.33 -9.43
CA TYR A 25 -4.03 -2.57 -8.98
C TYR A 25 -4.45 -3.76 -9.82
N ARG A 26 -5.70 -3.76 -10.29
CA ARG A 26 -6.15 -4.79 -11.23
C ARG A 26 -5.37 -4.72 -12.55
N GLN A 27 -5.09 -3.52 -13.04
CA GLN A 27 -4.25 -3.34 -14.22
C GLN A 27 -2.83 -3.86 -14.00
N LEU A 28 -2.25 -3.55 -12.86
CA LEU A 28 -0.92 -4.06 -12.51
C LEU A 28 -0.90 -5.59 -12.44
N LEU A 29 -1.92 -6.19 -11.83
CA LEU A 29 -2.05 -7.65 -11.77
C LEU A 29 -2.13 -8.25 -13.17
N LEU A 30 -2.97 -7.70 -14.04
CA LEU A 30 -3.16 -8.21 -15.40
C LEU A 30 -1.88 -8.11 -16.23
N GLN A 31 -0.98 -7.19 -15.87
CA GLN A 31 0.32 -7.03 -16.52
C GLN A 31 1.43 -7.86 -15.86
N GLY A 32 1.09 -8.68 -14.86
CA GLY A 32 2.01 -9.63 -14.26
C GLY A 32 2.58 -9.24 -12.89
N ALA A 33 2.07 -8.20 -12.25
CA ALA A 33 2.54 -7.84 -10.90
C ALA A 33 2.27 -8.96 -9.91
N GLN A 34 3.24 -9.22 -9.05
CA GLN A 34 3.18 -10.24 -8.00
C GLN A 34 3.26 -9.61 -6.61
N VAL A 35 3.89 -8.46 -6.51
CA VAL A 35 4.04 -7.69 -5.27
C VAL A 35 3.64 -6.25 -5.56
N LEU A 36 2.71 -5.74 -4.78
CA LEU A 36 2.24 -4.36 -4.90
C LEU A 36 2.93 -3.50 -3.84
N LEU A 37 3.61 -2.44 -4.26
CA LEU A 37 4.29 -1.52 -3.36
C LEU A 37 3.42 -0.28 -3.16
N VAL A 38 3.17 0.06 -1.90
CA VAL A 38 2.29 1.18 -1.52
C VAL A 38 2.95 2.05 -0.45
N PRO A 39 4.04 2.75 -0.78
CA PRO A 39 4.60 3.72 0.16
C PRO A 39 3.60 4.84 0.39
N SER A 40 3.44 5.28 1.65
CA SER A 40 2.35 6.19 2.00
C SER A 40 2.67 7.06 3.21
N ALA A 41 1.88 8.11 3.36
CA ALA A 41 1.88 8.98 4.52
C ALA A 41 0.42 9.31 4.89
N PHE A 42 -0.27 8.34 5.47
CA PHE A 42 -1.65 8.54 5.93
C PHE A 42 -1.66 9.30 7.24
N LEU A 43 -2.59 10.25 7.37
CA LEU A 43 -2.82 10.92 8.63
C LEU A 43 -3.47 9.94 9.62
N ALA A 44 -3.23 10.17 10.92
CA ALA A 44 -3.66 9.23 11.96
C ALA A 44 -5.16 8.92 11.93
N LYS A 45 -6.01 9.94 11.72
CA LYS A 45 -7.45 9.74 11.66
C LYS A 45 -7.89 8.85 10.49
N THR A 46 -7.40 9.14 9.32
CA THR A 46 -7.72 8.37 8.11
C THR A 46 -7.07 6.99 8.17
N GLY A 47 -5.84 6.93 8.64
CA GLY A 47 -5.11 5.68 8.76
C GLY A 47 -5.79 4.69 9.69
N SER A 48 -6.25 5.14 10.85
CA SER A 48 -6.93 4.26 11.81
C SER A 48 -8.22 3.68 11.25
N SER A 49 -8.89 4.39 10.35
CA SER A 49 -10.15 3.94 9.75
C SER A 49 -9.95 3.11 8.48
N HIS A 50 -8.95 3.42 7.67
CA HIS A 50 -8.89 2.89 6.30
C HIS A 50 -7.62 2.12 5.94
N TRP A 51 -6.49 2.38 6.59
CA TRP A 51 -5.18 1.88 6.13
C TRP A 51 -5.13 0.37 5.99
N GLU A 52 -5.38 -0.33 7.08
CA GLU A 52 -5.31 -1.80 7.11
C GLU A 52 -6.34 -2.41 6.16
N THR A 53 -7.56 -1.91 6.18
CA THR A 53 -8.64 -2.43 5.34
C THR A 53 -8.33 -2.29 3.85
N LEU A 54 -7.81 -1.14 3.44
CA LEU A 54 -7.46 -0.91 2.03
C LEU A 54 -6.34 -1.84 1.58
N LEU A 55 -5.27 -1.97 2.38
CA LEU A 55 -4.14 -2.83 2.03
C LEU A 55 -4.55 -4.30 1.93
N ARG A 56 -5.29 -4.79 2.90
CA ARG A 56 -5.77 -6.18 2.91
C ARG A 56 -6.69 -6.45 1.73
N THR A 57 -7.56 -5.50 1.40
CA THR A 57 -8.48 -5.64 0.27
C THR A 57 -7.71 -5.75 -1.05
N ARG A 58 -6.70 -4.90 -1.25
CA ARG A 58 -5.89 -4.96 -2.47
C ARG A 58 -5.14 -6.27 -2.59
N ALA A 59 -4.63 -6.81 -1.48
CA ALA A 59 -3.96 -8.10 -1.46
C ALA A 59 -4.92 -9.23 -1.84
N ILE A 60 -6.07 -9.29 -1.21
CA ILE A 60 -7.05 -10.36 -1.42
C ILE A 60 -7.61 -10.33 -2.84
N GLU A 61 -8.06 -9.17 -3.31
CA GLU A 61 -8.72 -9.08 -4.62
C GLU A 61 -7.78 -9.33 -5.79
N ASN A 62 -6.47 -9.07 -5.62
CA ASN A 62 -5.48 -9.28 -6.67
C ASN A 62 -4.61 -10.50 -6.44
N GLN A 63 -4.76 -11.18 -5.30
CA GLN A 63 -3.95 -12.35 -4.91
C GLN A 63 -2.45 -12.06 -5.00
N CYS A 64 -2.06 -10.87 -4.57
CA CYS A 64 -0.68 -10.40 -4.57
C CYS A 64 -0.25 -10.08 -3.14
N TYR A 65 1.06 -10.14 -2.89
CA TYR A 65 1.63 -9.51 -1.70
C TYR A 65 1.50 -8.00 -1.81
N VAL A 66 1.22 -7.34 -0.69
CA VAL A 66 1.24 -5.89 -0.58
C VAL A 66 2.29 -5.50 0.44
N VAL A 67 3.24 -4.66 0.02
CA VAL A 67 4.30 -4.14 0.89
C VAL A 67 4.09 -2.64 1.02
N ALA A 68 3.77 -2.19 2.21
CA ALA A 68 3.39 -0.81 2.47
C ALA A 68 4.31 -0.17 3.50
N ALA A 69 5.23 0.66 3.02
CA ALA A 69 6.08 1.48 3.87
C ALA A 69 5.33 2.77 4.20
N ALA A 70 5.15 3.07 5.48
CA ALA A 70 4.32 4.18 5.91
C ALA A 70 5.08 5.12 6.84
N GLN A 71 4.99 6.41 6.56
CA GLN A 71 5.58 7.43 7.41
C GLN A 71 4.80 7.55 8.71
N CYS A 72 5.52 7.68 9.82
CA CYS A 72 4.94 7.87 11.14
C CYS A 72 5.49 9.14 11.79
N GLY A 73 4.82 9.61 12.85
CA GLY A 73 5.23 10.75 13.60
C GLY A 73 4.83 12.09 12.99
N PRO A 74 5.42 13.21 13.47
CA PRO A 74 5.03 14.54 13.01
C PRO A 74 5.34 14.73 11.54
N THR A 75 4.39 15.37 10.81
CA THR A 75 4.62 15.72 9.41
C THR A 75 5.08 17.16 9.31
N SER A 76 6.10 17.42 8.49
CA SER A 76 6.72 18.74 8.36
C SER A 76 6.01 19.66 7.36
N TYR A 77 4.93 19.22 6.74
CA TYR A 77 4.35 19.90 5.58
C TYR A 77 3.18 20.82 5.87
N SER A 78 2.80 21.01 7.12
CA SER A 78 1.71 21.92 7.43
C SER A 78 2.01 22.76 8.64
N HIS A 79 1.42 23.97 8.70
CA HIS A 79 1.50 24.85 9.86
C HIS A 79 0.79 24.26 11.09
N HIS A 80 0.07 23.15 10.92
CA HIS A 80 -0.56 22.40 11.99
C HIS A 80 0.15 21.06 12.12
N ALA A 81 0.66 20.77 13.32
CA ALA A 81 1.32 19.50 13.60
C ALA A 81 0.32 18.35 13.36
N LYS A 82 0.51 17.60 12.29
CA LYS A 82 -0.26 16.41 12.01
C LYS A 82 0.66 15.20 12.15
N PHE A 83 0.10 14.09 12.62
CA PHE A 83 0.85 12.87 12.83
C PHE A 83 0.52 11.86 11.73
N GLY A 84 1.58 11.29 11.16
CA GLY A 84 1.47 10.14 10.29
C GLY A 84 1.03 8.91 11.08
N PHE A 85 0.13 8.13 10.51
CA PHE A 85 -0.39 6.92 11.16
C PHE A 85 0.70 5.85 11.31
N GLY A 86 1.61 5.76 10.35
CA GLY A 86 2.60 4.71 10.32
C GLY A 86 1.99 3.36 9.98
N HIS A 87 2.33 2.34 10.76
CA HIS A 87 1.86 0.97 10.57
C HIS A 87 2.29 0.39 9.23
N SER A 88 3.59 0.54 8.91
CA SER A 88 4.19 -0.20 7.78
C SER A 88 3.88 -1.68 7.94
N MET A 89 3.49 -2.33 6.85
CA MET A 89 3.13 -3.74 6.94
C MET A 89 3.33 -4.46 5.61
N VAL A 90 3.41 -5.78 5.72
CA VAL A 90 3.36 -6.69 4.58
C VAL A 90 2.11 -7.54 4.74
N VAL A 91 1.31 -7.60 3.70
CA VAL A 91 0.08 -8.41 3.65
C VAL A 91 0.27 -9.47 2.58
N ASP A 92 -0.04 -10.71 2.91
CA ASP A 92 0.06 -11.82 1.96
C ASP A 92 -1.18 -11.90 1.05
N PRO A 93 -1.16 -12.75 0.00
CA PRO A 93 -2.30 -12.86 -0.92
C PRO A 93 -3.62 -13.33 -0.28
N TRP A 94 -3.56 -13.91 0.89
CA TRP A 94 -4.76 -14.32 1.65
C TRP A 94 -5.36 -13.16 2.45
N GLY A 95 -4.60 -12.06 2.60
CA GLY A 95 -5.01 -10.90 3.38
C GLY A 95 -4.49 -10.91 4.82
N ASP A 96 -3.60 -11.86 5.15
CA ASP A 96 -3.00 -11.89 6.48
C ASP A 96 -1.84 -10.89 6.55
N ILE A 97 -1.76 -10.17 7.68
CA ILE A 97 -0.64 -9.29 7.96
C ILE A 97 0.50 -10.16 8.47
N VAL A 98 1.55 -10.29 7.66
CA VAL A 98 2.68 -11.19 7.98
C VAL A 98 3.90 -10.44 8.53
N ALA A 99 3.90 -9.13 8.44
CA ALA A 99 4.94 -8.29 9.04
C ALA A 99 4.42 -6.87 9.26
#